data_5bd0a24da59705b3043748cf8ffc437e
#
_entry.id   5bd0a24da59705b3043748cf8ffc437e
#
_cell.length_a   1.000
_cell.length_b   1.000
_cell.length_c   1.000
_cell.angle_alpha   90.00
_cell.angle_beta   90.00
_cell.angle_gamma   90.00
#
_symmetry.space_group_name_H-M   'P 1'
#
loop_
_entity.id
_entity.type
_entity.pdbx_description
1 polymer ?
#
loop_
_entity_poly.entity_id
_entity_poly.type
_entity_poly.pdbx_seq_one_letter_code
_entity_poly.pdbx_strand_id
1 'polypeptide(L)'
;MCRVGRNYRSQLKCVCCISTILCYSEFELEHLLLEGHCFEAVIGNPPRGLQITLGTGKQPLMVDTIVMANLGYFQLKANPGEWILRMRQGRSAEIYDFTTIGGQDVLQNGNDVKVVISSLRSHVLKVKVSKKPDKVGMDLLSEDDKSSGLWNSISR
;
A
#
# COMPACT_ATOMS: atom_id res chain seq x y z
N MET A 1 21.50 -20.47 -7.48
CA MET A 1 20.04 -20.54 -7.21
C MET A 1 19.52 -19.11 -7.06
N CYS A 2 19.12 -18.48 -8.17
CA CYS A 2 18.61 -17.10 -8.13
C CYS A 2 17.19 -17.09 -7.59
N ARG A 3 16.97 -16.41 -6.48
CA ARG A 3 15.63 -16.11 -5.97
C ARG A 3 15.00 -15.07 -6.91
N VAL A 4 14.16 -15.51 -7.81
CA VAL A 4 13.39 -14.63 -8.70
C VAL A 4 12.34 -13.92 -7.83
N GLY A 5 12.54 -12.64 -7.61
CA GLY A 5 11.51 -11.80 -6.99
C GLY A 5 10.28 -11.74 -7.91
N ARG A 6 9.08 -11.69 -7.32
CA ARG A 6 7.77 -11.77 -8.01
C ARG A 6 7.45 -10.62 -8.97
N ASN A 7 8.40 -9.76 -9.29
CA ASN A 7 8.17 -8.50 -10.02
C ASN A 7 8.85 -8.45 -11.38
N TYR A 8 9.13 -9.61 -11.96
CA TYR A 8 9.76 -9.69 -13.28
C TYR A 8 8.77 -10.22 -14.30
N ARG A 9 8.67 -9.54 -15.43
CA ARG A 9 8.00 -10.08 -16.61
C ARG A 9 8.95 -11.07 -17.27
N SER A 10 8.58 -12.34 -17.32
CA SER A 10 9.36 -13.38 -18.02
C SER A 10 8.84 -13.54 -19.45
N GLN A 11 9.71 -13.40 -20.43
CA GLN A 11 9.45 -13.83 -21.81
C GLN A 11 10.24 -15.09 -22.08
N LEU A 12 9.53 -16.17 -22.40
CA LEU A 12 10.12 -17.42 -22.85
C LEU A 12 10.32 -17.33 -24.37
N LYS A 13 11.58 -17.24 -24.81
CA LYS A 13 11.91 -17.35 -26.22
C LYS A 13 12.52 -18.72 -26.46
N CYS A 14 11.85 -19.54 -27.28
CA CYS A 14 12.40 -20.82 -27.75
C CYS A 14 13.05 -20.61 -29.10
N VAL A 15 14.35 -20.86 -29.19
CA VAL A 15 15.08 -20.91 -30.46
C VAL A 15 15.37 -22.36 -30.79
N CYS A 16 14.80 -22.83 -31.89
CA CYS A 16 14.99 -24.17 -32.39
C CYS A 16 16.20 -24.16 -33.36
N CYS A 17 17.33 -24.70 -32.93
CA CYS A 17 18.43 -25.06 -33.82
C CYS A 17 18.32 -26.55 -34.17
N ILE A 18 18.78 -26.92 -35.37
CA ILE A 18 18.59 -28.21 -36.05
C ILE A 18 18.93 -29.48 -35.23
N SER A 19 19.61 -29.33 -34.08
CA SER A 19 20.00 -30.47 -33.22
C SER A 19 19.72 -30.31 -31.74
N THR A 20 19.36 -29.11 -31.27
CA THR A 20 19.17 -28.89 -29.83
C THR A 20 18.12 -27.78 -29.60
N ILE A 21 17.11 -28.07 -28.80
CA ILE A 21 16.14 -27.07 -28.36
C ILE A 21 16.77 -26.29 -27.19
N LEU A 22 17.19 -25.07 -27.45
CA LEU A 22 17.67 -24.16 -26.43
C LEU A 22 16.49 -23.24 -26.01
N CYS A 23 16.00 -23.44 -24.79
CA CYS A 23 15.07 -22.53 -24.18
C CYS A 23 15.84 -21.58 -23.26
N TYR A 24 15.77 -20.29 -23.53
CA TYR A 24 16.25 -19.27 -22.59
C TYR A 24 15.10 -18.37 -22.18
N SER A 25 15.14 -17.93 -20.93
CA SER A 25 14.17 -16.98 -20.38
C SER A 25 14.84 -15.63 -20.17
N GLU A 26 14.24 -14.61 -20.70
CA GLU A 26 14.66 -13.23 -20.55
C GLU A 26 13.77 -12.57 -19.49
N PHE A 27 14.39 -11.93 -18.49
CA PHE A 27 13.66 -11.28 -17.39
C PHE A 27 13.89 -9.80 -17.48
N GLU A 28 12.79 -9.05 -17.45
CA GLU A 28 12.79 -7.59 -17.40
C GLU A 28 12.16 -7.13 -16.07
N LEU A 29 12.77 -6.12 -15.45
CA LEU A 29 12.23 -5.52 -14.24
C LEU A 29 11.03 -4.65 -14.62
N GLU A 30 9.85 -5.04 -14.19
CA GLU A 30 8.62 -4.27 -14.45
C GLU A 30 8.37 -3.22 -13.36
N HIS A 31 8.40 -3.63 -12.10
CA HIS A 31 8.20 -2.75 -10.95
C HIS A 31 8.97 -3.24 -9.73
N LEU A 32 9.32 -2.31 -8.86
CA LEU A 32 9.73 -2.60 -7.49
C LEU A 32 8.50 -2.64 -6.57
N LEU A 33 8.65 -3.27 -5.41
CA LEU A 33 7.65 -3.26 -4.37
C LEU A 33 8.12 -2.42 -3.18
N LEU A 34 7.27 -1.47 -2.81
CA LEU A 34 7.29 -0.84 -1.51
C LEU A 34 6.37 -1.66 -0.60
N GLU A 35 6.95 -2.34 0.33
CA GLU A 35 6.25 -3.19 1.30
C GLU A 35 6.23 -2.50 2.65
N GLY A 36 5.23 -2.77 3.47
CA GLY A 36 5.21 -2.23 4.81
C GLY A 36 4.26 -2.94 5.76
N HIS A 37 4.44 -2.61 7.02
CA HIS A 37 3.55 -3.01 8.09
C HIS A 37 3.01 -1.78 8.79
N CYS A 38 1.69 -1.71 8.91
CA CYS A 38 0.96 -0.60 9.54
C CYS A 38 0.25 -1.09 10.81
N PHE A 39 0.50 -0.39 11.92
CA PHE A 39 -0.10 -0.69 13.21
C PHE A 39 -0.56 0.60 13.90
N GLU A 40 -1.61 0.49 14.71
CA GLU A 40 -2.01 1.58 15.59
C GLU A 40 -0.98 1.80 16.70
N ALA A 41 -0.59 3.03 16.93
CA ALA A 41 0.45 3.38 17.90
C ALA A 41 0.06 3.05 19.35
N VAL A 42 -1.23 3.14 19.67
CA VAL A 42 -1.76 2.96 21.04
C VAL A 42 -2.02 1.48 21.35
N ILE A 43 -2.70 0.77 20.44
CA ILE A 43 -3.20 -0.58 20.68
C ILE A 43 -2.26 -1.64 20.10
N GLY A 44 -1.48 -1.27 19.07
CA GLY A 44 -0.60 -2.20 18.36
C GLY A 44 -1.31 -3.13 17.37
N ASN A 45 -2.62 -2.98 17.20
CA ASN A 45 -3.40 -3.76 16.24
C ASN A 45 -3.32 -3.14 14.83
N PRO A 46 -3.43 -3.96 13.77
CA PRO A 46 -3.56 -3.43 12.42
C PRO A 46 -4.86 -2.64 12.23
N PRO A 47 -4.82 -1.45 11.62
CA PRO A 47 -6.02 -0.68 11.32
C PRO A 47 -6.80 -1.35 10.18
N ARG A 48 -7.98 -1.87 10.47
CA ARG A 48 -8.82 -2.59 9.51
C ARG A 48 -9.38 -1.65 8.45
N GLY A 49 -9.09 -1.96 7.17
CA GLY A 49 -9.64 -1.19 6.05
C GLY A 49 -8.94 0.14 5.78
N LEU A 50 -7.82 0.43 6.43
CA LEU A 50 -7.04 1.63 6.15
C LEU A 50 -6.51 1.59 4.72
N GLN A 51 -6.76 2.65 3.96
CA GLN A 51 -6.31 2.81 2.59
C GLN A 51 -5.13 3.78 2.53
N ILE A 52 -4.08 3.34 1.84
CA ILE A 52 -2.85 4.11 1.64
C ILE A 52 -2.64 4.30 0.14
N THR A 53 -2.19 5.48 -0.24
CA THR A 53 -1.90 5.86 -1.61
C THR A 53 -0.44 6.25 -1.77
N LEU A 54 0.10 5.95 -2.93
CA LEU A 54 1.45 6.34 -3.32
C LEU A 54 1.38 7.16 -4.61
N GLY A 55 2.04 8.28 -4.61
CA GLY A 55 2.05 9.17 -5.76
C GLY A 55 3.26 10.09 -5.78
N THR A 56 3.23 11.02 -6.69
CA THR A 56 4.23 12.09 -6.83
C THR A 56 3.61 13.45 -6.48
N GLY A 57 4.42 14.51 -6.45
CA GLY A 57 3.90 15.86 -6.25
C GLY A 57 2.93 16.33 -7.37
N LYS A 58 3.10 15.80 -8.59
CA LYS A 58 2.23 16.12 -9.74
C LYS A 58 0.99 15.24 -9.81
N GLN A 59 1.13 13.97 -9.43
CA GLN A 59 0.06 12.98 -9.43
C GLN A 59 -0.01 12.30 -8.06
N PRO A 60 -0.89 12.78 -7.17
CA PRO A 60 -0.93 12.31 -5.79
C PRO A 60 -1.48 10.88 -5.64
N LEU A 61 -2.26 10.40 -6.61
CA LEU A 61 -2.87 9.08 -6.62
C LEU A 61 -2.42 8.32 -7.87
N MET A 62 -1.32 7.59 -7.76
CA MET A 62 -0.85 6.70 -8.84
C MET A 62 -1.13 5.24 -8.53
N VAL A 63 -0.91 4.84 -7.29
CA VAL A 63 -1.13 3.47 -6.80
C VAL A 63 -1.78 3.56 -5.43
N ASP A 64 -2.71 2.67 -5.16
CA ASP A 64 -3.34 2.55 -3.85
C ASP A 64 -3.36 1.10 -3.36
N THR A 65 -3.52 0.94 -2.06
CA THR A 65 -3.63 -0.36 -1.40
C THR A 65 -4.43 -0.25 -0.11
N ILE A 66 -4.90 -1.40 0.35
CA ILE A 66 -5.58 -1.54 1.64
C ILE A 66 -4.67 -2.32 2.59
N VAL A 67 -4.54 -1.85 3.82
CA VAL A 67 -3.81 -2.55 4.87
C VAL A 67 -4.55 -3.83 5.25
N MET A 68 -3.85 -4.96 5.24
CA MET A 68 -4.42 -6.26 5.62
C MET A 68 -4.79 -6.27 7.11
N ALA A 69 -6.04 -6.60 7.40
CA ALA A 69 -6.62 -6.50 8.74
C ALA A 69 -5.96 -7.41 9.80
N ASN A 70 -5.38 -8.51 9.38
CA ASN A 70 -4.80 -9.51 10.28
C ASN A 70 -3.29 -9.34 10.49
N LEU A 71 -2.57 -8.83 9.50
CA LEU A 71 -1.11 -8.74 9.51
C LEU A 71 -0.59 -7.30 9.51
N GLY A 72 -1.46 -6.33 9.26
CA GLY A 72 -1.02 -4.95 9.04
C GLY A 72 -0.16 -4.74 7.80
N TYR A 73 -0.02 -5.77 6.97
CA TYR A 73 0.83 -5.75 5.79
C TYR A 73 0.15 -4.99 4.65
N PHE A 74 0.95 -4.24 3.92
CA PHE A 74 0.53 -3.60 2.68
C PHE A 74 1.65 -3.63 1.65
N GLN A 75 1.28 -3.48 0.37
CA GLN A 75 2.20 -3.57 -0.74
C GLN A 75 1.79 -2.57 -1.83
N LEU A 76 2.75 -1.81 -2.33
CA LEU A 76 2.56 -0.81 -3.37
C LEU A 76 3.60 -1.01 -4.47
N LYS A 77 3.17 -0.95 -5.72
CA LYS A 77 4.07 -0.97 -6.88
C LYS A 77 4.72 0.40 -7.03
N ALA A 78 6.03 0.43 -7.19
CA ALA A 78 6.78 1.67 -7.38
C ALA A 78 8.00 1.44 -8.27
N ASN A 79 8.41 2.46 -8.98
CA ASN A 79 9.69 2.48 -9.70
C ASN A 79 10.73 3.21 -8.84
N PRO A 80 12.03 3.08 -9.12
CA PRO A 80 13.05 3.88 -8.44
C PRO A 80 12.74 5.37 -8.59
N GLY A 81 12.82 6.10 -7.48
CA GLY A 81 12.51 7.53 -7.48
C GLY A 81 12.01 8.05 -6.13
N GLU A 82 11.59 9.29 -6.14
CA GLU A 82 10.97 9.98 -5.00
C GLU A 82 9.45 9.84 -5.06
N TRP A 83 8.87 9.34 -3.98
CA TRP A 83 7.45 9.09 -3.85
C TRP A 83 6.91 9.77 -2.61
N ILE A 84 5.61 10.05 -2.63
CA ILE A 84 4.87 10.57 -1.50
C ILE A 84 3.82 9.55 -1.10
N LEU A 85 3.96 9.04 0.12
CA LEU A 85 3.01 8.14 0.75
C LEU A 85 1.96 8.99 1.47
N ARG A 86 0.68 8.71 1.21
CA ARG A 86 -0.47 9.43 1.79
C ARG A 86 -1.53 8.46 2.26
N MET A 87 -2.33 8.89 3.20
CA MET A 87 -3.62 8.24 3.44
C MET A 87 -4.59 8.63 2.33
N ARG A 88 -5.40 7.68 1.89
CA ARG A 88 -6.45 7.97 0.90
C ARG A 88 -7.43 8.99 1.49
N GLN A 89 -7.75 9.99 0.70
CA GLN A 89 -8.76 10.99 1.08
C GLN A 89 -10.12 10.32 1.32
N GLY A 90 -10.85 10.81 2.31
CA GLY A 90 -12.08 10.24 2.81
C GLY A 90 -11.88 9.63 4.19
N ARG A 91 -12.62 8.58 4.54
CA ARG A 91 -12.66 7.99 5.90
C ARG A 91 -11.28 7.65 6.47
N SER A 92 -10.33 7.18 5.63
CA SER A 92 -8.98 6.86 6.11
C SER A 92 -8.26 8.10 6.64
N ALA A 93 -8.24 9.19 5.88
CA ALA A 93 -7.61 10.45 6.28
C ALA A 93 -8.42 11.24 7.33
N GLU A 94 -9.74 10.98 7.44
CA GLU A 94 -10.59 11.60 8.46
C GLU A 94 -10.40 10.99 9.84
N ILE A 95 -10.15 9.66 9.91
CA ILE A 95 -10.08 8.91 11.17
C ILE A 95 -8.65 8.77 11.68
N TYR A 96 -7.69 8.58 10.78
CA TYR A 96 -6.30 8.27 11.12
C TYR A 96 -5.32 9.34 10.66
N ASP A 97 -4.24 9.47 11.42
CA ASP A 97 -3.05 10.24 11.06
C ASP A 97 -1.79 9.36 11.17
N PHE A 98 -0.80 9.63 10.32
CA PHE A 98 0.52 9.00 10.45
C PHE A 98 1.23 9.55 11.69
N THR A 99 1.75 8.66 12.52
CA THR A 99 2.53 9.03 13.71
C THR A 99 4.02 8.82 13.46
N THR A 100 4.40 7.63 12.99
CA THR A 100 5.80 7.28 12.78
C THR A 100 5.93 6.48 11.49
N ILE A 101 6.92 6.80 10.67
CA ILE A 101 7.23 6.05 9.45
C ILE A 101 8.74 5.80 9.39
N GLY A 102 9.11 4.51 9.19
CA GLY A 102 10.52 4.11 9.13
C GLY A 102 11.32 4.38 10.40
N GLY A 103 10.65 4.60 11.54
CA GLY A 103 11.29 4.94 12.81
C GLY A 103 11.49 6.45 13.03
N GLN A 104 11.05 7.29 12.10
CA GLN A 104 11.05 8.74 12.24
C GLN A 104 9.63 9.22 12.53
N ASP A 105 9.51 10.13 13.50
CA ASP A 105 8.22 10.75 13.80
C ASP A 105 7.82 11.69 12.67
N VAL A 106 6.59 11.54 12.22
CA VAL A 106 6.01 12.43 11.23
C VAL A 106 5.57 13.69 11.96
N LEU A 107 6.25 14.80 11.67
CA LEU A 107 5.85 16.11 12.19
C LEU A 107 4.41 16.39 11.77
N GLN A 108 3.58 16.82 12.72
CA GLN A 108 2.11 16.92 12.68
C GLN A 108 1.49 17.79 11.56
N ASN A 109 2.23 18.20 10.55
CA ASN A 109 1.77 19.17 9.55
C ASN A 109 1.54 18.60 8.14
N GLY A 110 1.46 17.30 7.97
CA GLY A 110 1.14 16.80 6.64
C GLY A 110 0.99 15.28 6.60
N ASN A 111 -0.13 14.84 6.07
CA ASN A 111 -0.34 13.43 5.67
C ASN A 111 0.58 12.97 4.54
N ASP A 112 1.56 13.79 4.17
CA ASP A 112 2.48 13.60 3.05
C ASP A 112 3.82 13.13 3.56
N VAL A 113 4.16 11.88 3.32
CA VAL A 113 5.45 11.31 3.74
C VAL A 113 6.29 10.98 2.53
N LYS A 114 7.46 11.58 2.46
CA LYS A 114 8.41 11.33 1.38
C LYS A 114 9.11 9.98 1.59
N VAL A 115 9.06 9.15 0.56
CA VAL A 115 9.74 7.85 0.50
C VAL A 115 10.62 7.82 -0.73
N VAL A 116 11.90 7.56 -0.54
CA VAL A 116 12.87 7.45 -1.64
C VAL A 116 13.22 5.99 -1.86
N ILE A 117 12.98 5.51 -3.07
CA ILE A 117 13.36 4.17 -3.51
C ILE A 117 14.58 4.30 -4.41
N SER A 118 15.75 4.02 -3.87
CA SER A 118 17.04 4.18 -4.56
C SER A 118 17.70 2.87 -4.97
N SER A 119 17.18 1.74 -4.48
CA SER A 119 17.77 0.43 -4.74
C SER A 119 16.77 -0.53 -5.39
N LEU A 120 17.28 -1.51 -6.11
CA LEU A 120 16.48 -2.60 -6.72
C LEU A 120 16.02 -3.64 -5.69
N ARG A 121 16.29 -3.45 -4.42
CA ARG A 121 15.80 -4.30 -3.34
C ARG A 121 14.44 -3.80 -2.87
N SER A 122 13.58 -4.72 -2.43
CA SER A 122 12.32 -4.33 -1.79
C SER A 122 12.57 -3.45 -0.57
N HIS A 123 11.78 -2.41 -0.44
CA HIS A 123 11.87 -1.47 0.67
C HIS A 123 10.73 -1.77 1.65
N VAL A 124 11.09 -2.14 2.88
CA VAL A 124 10.11 -2.47 3.92
C VAL A 124 9.96 -1.30 4.88
N LEU A 125 8.77 -0.73 4.94
CA LEU A 125 8.43 0.37 5.85
C LEU A 125 7.67 -0.13 7.08
N LYS A 126 8.02 0.42 8.23
CA LYS A 126 7.20 0.31 9.44
C LYS A 126 6.44 1.60 9.64
N VAL A 127 5.12 1.50 9.58
CA VAL A 127 4.20 2.63 9.68
C VAL A 127 3.40 2.51 10.98
N LYS A 128 3.35 3.58 11.76
CA LYS A 128 2.44 3.69 12.88
C LYS A 128 1.43 4.79 12.61
N VAL A 129 0.19 4.51 12.94
CA VAL A 129 -0.93 5.44 12.79
C VAL A 129 -1.64 5.62 14.12
N SER A 130 -2.26 6.76 14.33
CA SER A 130 -3.13 7.01 15.48
C SER A 130 -4.49 7.48 15.01
N LYS A 131 -5.54 7.12 15.74
CA LYS A 131 -6.86 7.71 15.53
C LYS A 131 -6.86 9.14 16.03
N LYS A 132 -7.52 10.02 15.31
CA LYS A 132 -7.74 11.39 15.73
C LYS A 132 -8.58 11.40 17.01
N PRO A 133 -8.31 12.31 17.96
CA PRO A 133 -9.00 12.34 19.24
C PRO A 133 -10.53 12.47 19.10
N ASP A 134 -10.99 13.18 18.07
CA ASP A 134 -12.42 13.38 17.81
C ASP A 134 -13.11 12.14 17.20
N LYS A 135 -12.35 11.13 16.77
CA LYS A 135 -12.82 9.97 15.99
C LYS A 135 -12.47 8.62 16.64
N VAL A 136 -12.09 8.60 17.91
CA VAL A 136 -11.63 7.39 18.62
C VAL A 136 -12.67 6.26 18.61
N GLY A 137 -13.96 6.56 18.59
CA GLY A 137 -15.05 5.57 18.55
C GLY A 137 -15.47 5.15 17.13
N MET A 138 -14.91 5.75 16.08
CA MET A 138 -15.30 5.42 14.70
C MET A 138 -14.48 4.28 14.14
N ASP A 139 -15.14 3.42 13.34
CA ASP A 139 -14.50 2.35 12.58
C ASP A 139 -14.57 2.64 11.08
N LEU A 140 -13.51 2.30 10.34
CA LEU A 140 -13.44 2.48 8.89
C LEU A 140 -14.48 1.63 8.14
N LEU A 141 -14.85 0.48 8.70
CA LEU A 141 -15.76 -0.50 8.10
C LEU A 141 -17.20 -0.39 8.62
N SER A 142 -17.52 0.52 9.55
CA SER A 142 -18.90 0.75 9.94
C SER A 142 -19.67 1.28 8.72
N GLU A 143 -20.67 0.53 8.29
CA GLU A 143 -21.62 1.00 7.30
C GLU A 143 -22.37 2.20 7.90
N ASP A 144 -22.35 3.33 7.20
CA ASP A 144 -23.20 4.44 7.58
C ASP A 144 -24.65 3.96 7.46
N ASP A 145 -25.44 4.06 8.51
CA ASP A 145 -26.87 3.71 8.60
C ASP A 145 -27.77 4.40 7.56
N LYS A 146 -27.18 5.08 6.59
CA LYS A 146 -27.90 5.75 5.50
C LYS A 146 -28.37 4.80 4.39
N SER A 147 -27.80 3.57 4.31
CA SER A 147 -28.24 2.58 3.32
C SER A 147 -29.36 1.66 3.81
N SER A 148 -29.59 1.57 5.13
CA SER A 148 -30.67 0.74 5.70
C SER A 148 -32.08 1.30 5.41
N GLY A 149 -32.20 2.59 5.08
CA GLY A 149 -33.47 3.21 4.71
C GLY A 149 -34.03 2.82 3.33
N LEU A 150 -33.17 2.39 2.40
CA LEU A 150 -33.59 2.05 1.05
C LEU A 150 -34.12 0.62 0.92
N TRP A 151 -33.63 -0.31 1.72
CA TRP A 151 -34.09 -1.71 1.67
C TRP A 151 -35.44 -1.94 2.37
N ASN A 152 -35.78 -1.14 3.38
CA ASN A 152 -37.07 -1.21 4.06
C ASN A 152 -38.23 -0.64 3.22
N SER A 153 -37.93 0.08 2.13
CA SER A 153 -38.95 0.65 1.23
C SER A 153 -39.39 -0.29 0.10
N ILE A 154 -38.70 -1.43 -0.09
CA ILE A 154 -38.94 -2.38 -1.20
C ILE A 154 -39.73 -3.62 -0.73
N SER A 155 -39.95 -3.79 0.57
CA SER A 155 -40.65 -4.96 1.14
C SER A 155 -42.10 -4.63 1.58
N ARG A 156 -42.82 -3.84 0.83
CA ARG A 156 -44.29 -3.66 0.96
C ARG A 156 -44.97 -3.85 -0.36
#